data_0a066ae50a3af5bf5573ab9f11cae084
#
_entry.id   0a066ae50a3af5bf5573ab9f11cae084
#
_cell.length_a   1.000
_cell.length_b   1.000
_cell.length_c   1.000
_cell.angle_alpha   90.00
_cell.angle_beta   90.00
_cell.angle_gamma   90.00
#
_symmetry.space_group_name_H-M   'P 1'
#
loop_
_entity.id
_entity.type
_entity.pdbx_description
1 polymer ?
#
loop_
_entity_poly.entity_id
_entity_poly.type
_entity_poly.pdbx_seq_one_letter_code
_entity_poly.pdbx_strand_id
1 'polypeptide(L)'
;MQIFALWAVSDKSYGGLSFSSQDVGEVLTISGLGLLMFQLLLYPPMERKLGPLMVTRLSAAVSIPLLACFPFIAMLSGLVLHLVVNLASILRNTLSVSLVTGLFILQNDAVAQSERAAANGISLTAMSVFKAFGPAGGGALFSWAQKRQVAAFLPGDQMVFFVLNLVQGIGLILTFKPFLAQPNLPSVASN
;
A
#
# COMPACT_ATOMS: atom_id res chain seq x y z
N MET A 1 -0.17 7.05 2.00
CA MET A 1 -0.97 8.28 1.82
C MET A 1 -0.10 9.51 1.62
N GLN A 2 0.93 9.75 2.44
CA GLN A 2 1.72 11.00 2.40
C GLN A 2 2.46 11.25 1.09
N ILE A 3 3.16 10.25 0.52
CA ILE A 3 3.84 10.41 -0.77
C ILE A 3 2.84 10.72 -1.89
N PHE A 4 1.64 10.12 -1.85
CA PHE A 4 0.59 10.45 -2.81
C PHE A 4 0.19 11.93 -2.72
N ALA A 5 -0.03 12.46 -1.51
CA ALA A 5 -0.41 13.86 -1.34
C ALA A 5 0.70 14.82 -1.81
N LEU A 6 1.97 14.52 -1.49
CA LEU A 6 3.12 15.28 -1.96
C LEU A 6 3.21 15.29 -3.49
N TRP A 7 3.06 14.12 -4.11
CA TRP A 7 3.07 13.98 -5.57
C TRP A 7 1.88 14.70 -6.23
N ALA A 8 0.67 14.57 -5.67
CA ALA A 8 -0.54 15.17 -6.24
C ALA A 8 -0.48 16.72 -6.20
N VAL A 9 0.07 17.31 -5.13
CA VAL A 9 0.24 18.78 -5.01
C VAL A 9 1.43 19.28 -5.81
N SER A 10 2.43 18.44 -6.07
CA SER A 10 3.63 18.83 -6.83
C SER A 10 3.27 19.35 -8.23
N ASP A 11 4.03 20.33 -8.69
CA ASP A 11 3.84 20.91 -10.02
C ASP A 11 4.06 19.87 -11.14
N LYS A 12 3.33 20.02 -12.23
CA LYS A 12 3.45 19.16 -13.42
C LYS A 12 4.84 19.20 -14.03
N SER A 13 5.58 20.30 -13.90
CA SER A 13 6.99 20.40 -14.34
C SER A 13 7.90 19.44 -13.60
N TYR A 14 7.50 18.99 -12.41
CA TYR A 14 8.22 18.00 -11.60
C TYR A 14 7.56 16.60 -11.62
N GLY A 15 6.68 16.34 -12.58
CA GLY A 15 5.98 15.05 -12.71
C GLY A 15 4.76 14.88 -11.77
N GLY A 16 4.35 15.95 -11.07
CA GLY A 16 3.17 15.96 -10.22
C GLY A 16 1.87 16.25 -10.97
N LEU A 17 0.76 16.40 -10.22
CA LEU A 17 -0.56 16.68 -10.79
C LEU A 17 -0.97 18.14 -10.73
N SER A 18 -0.27 18.99 -9.97
CA SER A 18 -0.65 20.37 -9.65
C SER A 18 -2.05 20.47 -9.02
N PHE A 19 -2.43 19.48 -8.22
CA PHE A 19 -3.72 19.47 -7.51
C PHE A 19 -3.71 20.47 -6.36
N SER A 20 -4.87 21.13 -6.17
CA SER A 20 -5.10 21.91 -4.96
C SER A 20 -5.27 21.00 -3.73
N SER A 21 -5.16 21.56 -2.55
CA SER A 21 -5.46 20.84 -1.30
C SER A 21 -6.91 20.33 -1.27
N GLN A 22 -7.83 21.03 -1.93
CA GLN A 22 -9.22 20.61 -2.06
C GLN A 22 -9.34 19.35 -2.93
N ASP A 23 -8.68 19.30 -4.09
CA ASP A 23 -8.68 18.14 -4.99
C ASP A 23 -8.10 16.91 -4.30
N VAL A 24 -7.00 17.09 -3.55
CA VAL A 24 -6.41 16.00 -2.75
C VAL A 24 -7.37 15.53 -1.67
N GLY A 25 -8.04 16.45 -0.98
CA GLY A 25 -9.06 16.13 0.03
C GLY A 25 -10.23 15.33 -0.56
N GLU A 26 -10.69 15.70 -1.76
CA GLU A 26 -11.73 14.96 -2.48
C GLU A 26 -11.29 13.52 -2.80
N VAL A 27 -10.10 13.34 -3.40
CA VAL A 27 -9.56 12.01 -3.71
C VAL A 27 -9.41 11.16 -2.44
N LEU A 28 -8.93 11.74 -1.34
CA LEU A 28 -8.78 11.02 -0.08
C LEU A 28 -10.14 10.61 0.51
N THR A 29 -11.15 11.46 0.41
CA THR A 29 -12.51 11.17 0.88
C THR A 29 -13.14 10.05 0.07
N ILE A 30 -13.11 10.15 -1.26
CA ILE A 30 -13.64 9.12 -2.17
C ILE A 30 -12.92 7.79 -1.95
N SER A 31 -11.59 7.81 -1.83
CA SER A 31 -10.82 6.58 -1.59
C SER A 31 -11.09 5.98 -0.20
N GLY A 32 -11.36 6.80 0.80
CA GLY A 32 -11.77 6.36 2.14
C GLY A 32 -13.13 5.67 2.14
N LEU A 33 -14.12 6.25 1.45
CA LEU A 33 -15.44 5.63 1.28
C LEU A 33 -15.34 4.32 0.48
N GLY A 34 -14.58 4.31 -0.61
CA GLY A 34 -14.33 3.10 -1.40
C GLY A 34 -13.67 1.99 -0.58
N LEU A 35 -12.69 2.34 0.25
CA LEU A 35 -12.06 1.41 1.18
C LEU A 35 -13.06 0.84 2.19
N LEU A 36 -13.91 1.68 2.79
CA LEU A 36 -14.93 1.25 3.75
C LEU A 36 -15.88 0.23 3.12
N MET A 37 -16.39 0.54 1.93
CA MET A 37 -17.29 -0.37 1.19
C MET A 37 -16.60 -1.70 0.86
N PHE A 38 -15.35 -1.64 0.41
CA PHE A 38 -14.56 -2.84 0.13
C PHE A 38 -14.34 -3.68 1.39
N GLN A 39 -13.94 -3.06 2.49
CA GLN A 39 -13.61 -3.74 3.74
C GLN A 39 -14.84 -4.44 4.36
N LEU A 40 -16.03 -3.86 4.20
CA LEU A 40 -17.27 -4.45 4.72
C LEU A 40 -17.86 -5.52 3.81
N LEU A 41 -17.80 -5.32 2.48
CA LEU A 41 -18.56 -6.15 1.53
C LEU A 41 -17.68 -7.17 0.79
N LEU A 42 -16.46 -6.80 0.40
CA LEU A 42 -15.62 -7.61 -0.49
C LEU A 42 -14.51 -8.36 0.25
N TYR A 43 -13.89 -7.74 1.25
CA TYR A 43 -12.77 -8.35 1.97
C TYR A 43 -13.17 -9.66 2.69
N PRO A 44 -14.29 -9.74 3.45
CA PRO A 44 -14.64 -10.96 4.16
C PRO A 44 -14.87 -12.18 3.25
N PRO A 45 -15.62 -12.08 2.14
CA PRO A 45 -15.77 -13.23 1.22
C PRO A 45 -14.46 -13.59 0.50
N MET A 46 -13.59 -12.61 0.20
CA MET A 46 -12.27 -12.88 -0.38
C MET A 46 -11.40 -13.66 0.60
N GLU A 47 -11.32 -13.22 1.83
CA GLU A 47 -10.50 -13.83 2.88
C GLU A 47 -11.00 -15.26 3.17
N ARG A 48 -12.31 -15.48 3.25
CA ARG A 48 -12.89 -16.82 3.46
C ARG A 48 -12.59 -17.79 2.31
N LYS A 49 -12.54 -17.30 1.06
CA LYS A 49 -12.31 -18.15 -0.13
C LYS A 49 -10.84 -18.43 -0.39
N LEU A 50 -9.99 -17.42 -0.24
CA LEU A 50 -8.58 -17.45 -0.62
C LEU A 50 -7.65 -17.69 0.58
N GLY A 51 -8.14 -17.40 1.78
CA GLY A 51 -7.33 -17.37 3.00
C GLY A 51 -6.46 -16.11 3.12
N PRO A 52 -6.06 -15.76 4.35
CA PRO A 52 -5.34 -14.50 4.62
C PRO A 52 -3.99 -14.42 3.91
N LEU A 53 -3.26 -15.53 3.80
CA LEU A 53 -1.95 -15.56 3.12
C LEU A 53 -2.06 -15.25 1.62
N MET A 54 -3.05 -15.85 0.93
CA MET A 54 -3.21 -15.62 -0.50
C MET A 54 -3.70 -14.19 -0.77
N VAL A 55 -4.65 -13.67 0.03
CA VAL A 55 -5.10 -12.29 -0.08
C VAL A 55 -3.94 -11.31 0.12
N THR A 56 -3.08 -11.54 1.13
CA THR A 56 -1.88 -10.74 1.38
C THR A 56 -0.93 -10.74 0.17
N ARG A 57 -0.63 -11.92 -0.38
CA ARG A 57 0.25 -12.06 -1.56
C ARG A 57 -0.31 -11.40 -2.80
N LEU A 58 -1.59 -11.61 -3.09
CA LEU A 58 -2.26 -10.98 -4.23
C LEU A 58 -2.27 -9.46 -4.08
N SER A 59 -2.59 -8.95 -2.89
CA SER A 59 -2.56 -7.51 -2.61
C SER A 59 -1.16 -6.92 -2.81
N ALA A 60 -0.12 -7.59 -2.33
CA ALA A 60 1.26 -7.17 -2.54
C ALA A 60 1.66 -7.22 -4.02
N ALA A 61 1.35 -8.32 -4.73
CA ALA A 61 1.69 -8.49 -6.14
C ALA A 61 1.00 -7.48 -7.05
N VAL A 62 -0.31 -7.22 -6.84
CA VAL A 62 -1.08 -6.26 -7.64
C VAL A 62 -0.68 -4.82 -7.35
N SER A 63 -0.24 -4.51 -6.13
CA SER A 63 0.19 -3.15 -5.78
C SER A 63 1.47 -2.70 -6.52
N ILE A 64 2.35 -3.63 -6.95
CA ILE A 64 3.57 -3.31 -7.68
C ILE A 64 3.26 -2.67 -9.05
N PRO A 65 2.53 -3.31 -9.97
CA PRO A 65 2.19 -2.69 -11.25
C PRO A 65 1.31 -1.44 -11.07
N LEU A 66 0.43 -1.41 -10.07
CA LEU A 66 -0.36 -0.23 -9.78
C LEU A 66 0.52 0.97 -9.43
N LEU A 67 1.51 0.81 -8.54
CA LEU A 67 2.46 1.87 -8.20
C LEU A 67 3.32 2.30 -9.40
N ALA A 68 3.67 1.36 -10.28
CA ALA A 68 4.41 1.66 -11.51
C ALA A 68 3.59 2.50 -12.51
N CYS A 69 2.25 2.45 -12.43
CA CYS A 69 1.37 3.24 -13.29
C CYS A 69 1.23 4.70 -12.84
N PHE A 70 1.53 5.06 -11.58
CA PHE A 70 1.30 6.40 -11.05
C PHE A 70 2.02 7.52 -11.83
N PRO A 71 3.30 7.41 -12.22
CA PRO A 71 3.96 8.44 -13.03
C PRO A 71 3.27 8.69 -14.37
N PHE A 72 2.67 7.65 -14.98
CA PHE A 72 1.97 7.76 -16.25
C PHE A 72 0.59 8.44 -16.10
N ILE A 73 -0.01 8.39 -14.92
CA ILE A 73 -1.27 9.10 -14.63
C ILE A 73 -1.07 10.62 -14.74
N ALA A 74 0.11 11.13 -14.39
CA ALA A 74 0.45 12.55 -14.54
C ALA A 74 0.41 13.06 -15.99
N MET A 75 0.47 12.17 -16.98
CA MET A 75 0.35 12.51 -18.40
C MET A 75 -1.10 12.76 -18.85
N LEU A 76 -2.07 12.37 -18.02
CA LEU A 76 -3.49 12.57 -18.30
C LEU A 76 -3.92 14.00 -17.94
N SER A 77 -5.10 14.41 -18.44
CA SER A 77 -5.64 15.74 -18.16
C SER A 77 -7.17 15.72 -18.08
N GLY A 78 -7.75 16.76 -17.49
CA GLY A 78 -9.19 16.95 -17.39
C GLY A 78 -9.89 15.83 -16.62
N LEU A 79 -11.13 15.52 -17.02
CA LEU A 79 -11.99 14.54 -16.34
C LEU A 79 -11.33 13.14 -16.25
N VAL A 80 -10.62 12.73 -17.30
CA VAL A 80 -9.94 11.41 -17.33
C VAL A 80 -8.90 11.30 -16.21
N LEU A 81 -8.11 12.35 -15.97
CA LEU A 81 -7.16 12.41 -14.88
C LEU A 81 -7.85 12.19 -13.52
N HIS A 82 -8.92 12.95 -13.24
CA HIS A 82 -9.67 12.84 -11.98
C HIS A 82 -10.26 11.44 -11.77
N LEU A 83 -10.87 10.86 -12.80
CA LEU A 83 -11.42 9.51 -12.71
C LEU A 83 -10.35 8.46 -12.45
N VAL A 84 -9.24 8.50 -13.19
CA VAL A 84 -8.15 7.52 -13.07
C VAL A 84 -7.43 7.67 -11.72
N VAL A 85 -7.18 8.90 -11.24
CA VAL A 85 -6.57 9.14 -9.93
C VAL A 85 -7.45 8.61 -8.80
N ASN A 86 -8.76 8.87 -8.85
CA ASN A 86 -9.70 8.36 -7.84
C ASN A 86 -9.71 6.82 -7.83
N LEU A 87 -9.83 6.19 -9.00
CA LEU A 87 -9.82 4.73 -9.11
C LEU A 87 -8.50 4.11 -8.62
N ALA A 88 -7.36 4.67 -9.04
CA ALA A 88 -6.04 4.22 -8.62
C ALA A 88 -5.85 4.39 -7.10
N SER A 89 -6.35 5.49 -6.52
CA SER A 89 -6.27 5.76 -5.08
C SER A 89 -7.13 4.81 -4.26
N ILE A 90 -8.37 4.52 -4.70
CA ILE A 90 -9.23 3.50 -4.08
C ILE A 90 -8.52 2.14 -4.10
N LEU A 91 -8.05 1.71 -5.26
CA LEU A 91 -7.39 0.42 -5.43
C LEU A 91 -6.13 0.32 -4.58
N ARG A 92 -5.27 1.33 -4.61
CA ARG A 92 -4.05 1.38 -3.78
C ARG A 92 -4.36 1.30 -2.29
N ASN A 93 -5.35 2.06 -1.82
CA ASN A 93 -5.78 2.07 -0.41
C ASN A 93 -6.29 0.69 0.02
N THR A 94 -7.16 0.12 -0.81
CA THR A 94 -7.74 -1.20 -0.61
C THR A 94 -6.67 -2.30 -0.52
N LEU A 95 -5.72 -2.33 -1.46
CA LEU A 95 -4.62 -3.30 -1.46
C LEU A 95 -3.71 -3.12 -0.23
N SER A 96 -3.40 -1.89 0.15
CA SER A 96 -2.56 -1.59 1.31
C SER A 96 -3.21 -2.05 2.62
N VAL A 97 -4.51 -1.79 2.80
CA VAL A 97 -5.23 -2.22 4.00
C VAL A 97 -5.43 -3.73 4.01
N SER A 98 -5.74 -4.36 2.86
CA SER A 98 -5.86 -5.81 2.75
C SER A 98 -4.58 -6.53 3.14
N LEU A 99 -3.43 -6.00 2.72
CA LEU A 99 -2.12 -6.53 3.09
C LEU A 99 -1.90 -6.47 4.60
N VAL A 100 -2.13 -5.31 5.22
CA VAL A 100 -1.96 -5.12 6.67
C VAL A 100 -2.93 -6.00 7.45
N THR A 101 -4.20 -6.06 7.06
CA THR A 101 -5.22 -6.89 7.71
C THR A 101 -4.85 -8.37 7.62
N GLY A 102 -4.44 -8.84 6.45
CA GLY A 102 -4.02 -10.22 6.27
C GLY A 102 -2.80 -10.58 7.12
N LEU A 103 -1.81 -9.68 7.25
CA LEU A 103 -0.66 -9.90 8.13
C LEU A 103 -1.06 -9.98 9.61
N PHE A 104 -1.99 -9.15 10.08
CA PHE A 104 -2.50 -9.24 11.45
C PHE A 104 -3.26 -10.56 11.71
N ILE A 105 -4.04 -11.04 10.75
CA ILE A 105 -4.71 -12.35 10.86
C ILE A 105 -3.67 -13.45 10.98
N LEU A 106 -2.70 -13.49 10.07
CA LEU A 106 -1.62 -14.49 10.09
C LEU A 106 -0.80 -14.44 11.38
N GLN A 107 -0.52 -13.26 11.91
CA GLN A 107 0.16 -13.09 13.19
C GLN A 107 -0.67 -13.67 14.35
N ASN A 108 -1.97 -13.38 14.38
CA ASN A 108 -2.85 -13.90 15.42
C ASN A 108 -3.03 -15.43 15.34
N ASP A 109 -2.95 -16.00 14.15
CA ASP A 109 -3.02 -17.45 13.95
C ASP A 109 -1.72 -18.15 14.31
N ALA A 110 -0.60 -17.43 14.30
CA ALA A 110 0.73 -17.97 14.62
C ALA A 110 1.02 -18.05 16.12
N VAL A 111 0.22 -17.42 16.99
CA VAL A 111 0.42 -17.35 18.44
C VAL A 111 -0.77 -17.91 19.21
N ALA A 112 -0.52 -18.41 20.43
CA ALA A 112 -1.57 -18.86 21.32
C ALA A 112 -2.53 -17.70 21.68
N GLN A 113 -3.80 -18.00 21.95
CA GLN A 113 -4.81 -16.98 22.23
C GLN A 113 -4.42 -16.05 23.40
N SER A 114 -3.77 -16.59 24.42
CA SER A 114 -3.25 -15.83 25.58
C SER A 114 -2.14 -14.83 25.22
N GLU A 115 -1.42 -15.05 24.12
CA GLU A 115 -0.26 -14.24 23.71
C GLU A 115 -0.61 -13.23 22.61
N ARG A 116 -1.81 -13.30 22.03
CA ARG A 116 -2.24 -12.41 20.93
C ARG A 116 -2.17 -10.94 21.30
N ALA A 117 -2.54 -10.58 22.52
CA ALA A 117 -2.48 -9.20 22.98
C ALA A 117 -1.05 -8.66 23.01
N ALA A 118 -0.09 -9.44 23.51
CA ALA A 118 1.32 -9.07 23.55
C ALA A 118 1.92 -9.00 22.12
N ALA A 119 1.64 -9.97 21.27
CA ALA A 119 2.08 -9.98 19.87
C ALA A 119 1.56 -8.76 19.10
N ASN A 120 0.27 -8.45 19.23
CA ASN A 120 -0.32 -7.26 18.62
C ASN A 120 0.27 -5.96 19.18
N GLY A 121 0.54 -5.88 20.48
CA GLY A 121 1.19 -4.75 21.10
C GLY A 121 2.59 -4.49 20.54
N ILE A 122 3.41 -5.54 20.40
CA ILE A 122 4.74 -5.43 19.79
C ILE A 122 4.65 -4.96 18.33
N SER A 123 3.77 -5.57 17.55
CA SER A 123 3.60 -5.22 16.12
C SER A 123 3.11 -3.79 15.94
N LEU A 124 2.13 -3.34 16.74
CA LEU A 124 1.63 -1.97 16.69
C LEU A 124 2.69 -0.96 17.13
N THR A 125 3.51 -1.30 18.13
CA THR A 125 4.62 -0.45 18.58
C THR A 125 5.65 -0.31 17.47
N ALA A 126 6.10 -1.41 16.87
CA ALA A 126 7.03 -1.39 15.74
C ALA A 126 6.47 -0.58 14.56
N MET A 127 5.20 -0.82 14.20
CA MET A 127 4.51 -0.06 13.15
C MET A 127 4.45 1.44 13.46
N SER A 128 4.23 1.82 14.71
CA SER A 128 4.16 3.23 15.15
C SER A 128 5.52 3.92 15.03
N VAL A 129 6.61 3.23 15.35
CA VAL A 129 7.97 3.73 15.13
C VAL A 129 8.19 4.03 13.65
N PHE A 130 7.88 3.08 12.75
CA PHE A 130 8.01 3.32 11.31
C PHE A 130 7.08 4.43 10.80
N LYS A 131 5.86 4.54 11.35
CA LYS A 131 4.95 5.63 11.00
C LYS A 131 5.44 7.01 11.47
N ALA A 132 6.20 7.08 12.55
CA ALA A 132 6.81 8.34 13.02
C ALA A 132 7.93 8.82 12.07
N PHE A 133 8.80 7.91 11.61
CA PHE A 133 9.91 8.26 10.72
C PHE A 133 9.55 8.22 9.23
N GLY A 134 8.55 7.46 8.84
CA GLY A 134 8.11 7.28 7.45
C GLY A 134 7.85 8.61 6.71
N PRO A 135 7.12 9.57 7.30
CA PRO A 135 6.87 10.87 6.70
C PRO A 135 8.13 11.66 6.37
N ALA A 136 9.04 11.72 7.32
CA ALA A 136 10.32 12.44 7.14
C ALA A 136 11.18 11.78 6.06
N GLY A 137 11.31 10.44 6.10
CA GLY A 137 12.02 9.66 5.07
C GLY A 137 11.38 9.78 3.70
N GLY A 138 10.05 9.69 3.62
CA GLY A 138 9.29 9.84 2.38
C GLY A 138 9.41 11.25 1.79
N GLY A 139 9.34 12.29 2.61
CA GLY A 139 9.54 13.68 2.19
C GLY A 139 10.96 13.94 1.70
N ALA A 140 11.96 13.41 2.41
CA ALA A 140 13.37 13.53 2.00
C ALA A 140 13.64 12.81 0.67
N LEU A 141 13.10 11.60 0.50
CA LEU A 141 13.19 10.84 -0.75
C LEU A 141 12.53 11.60 -1.90
N PHE A 142 11.34 12.15 -1.66
CA PHE A 142 10.61 12.93 -2.66
C PHE A 142 11.38 14.19 -3.08
N SER A 143 11.86 14.97 -2.10
CA SER A 143 12.67 16.17 -2.36
C SER A 143 13.97 15.85 -3.10
N TRP A 144 14.64 14.75 -2.75
CA TRP A 144 15.83 14.29 -3.45
C TRP A 144 15.52 13.89 -4.90
N ALA A 145 14.41 13.16 -5.11
CA ALA A 145 14.00 12.73 -6.44
C ALA A 145 13.63 13.92 -7.35
N GLN A 146 12.97 14.95 -6.82
CA GLN A 146 12.67 16.17 -7.58
C GLN A 146 13.92 16.90 -8.12
N LYS A 147 15.05 16.81 -7.44
CA LYS A 147 16.32 17.38 -7.91
C LYS A 147 16.93 16.60 -9.09
N ARG A 148 16.39 15.46 -9.44
CA ARG A 148 16.90 14.55 -10.48
C ARG A 148 16.14 14.64 -11.82
N GLN A 149 15.53 15.78 -12.15
CA GLN A 149 14.70 15.94 -13.35
C GLN A 149 15.44 15.63 -14.66
N VAL A 150 16.74 15.88 -14.72
CA VAL A 150 17.59 15.64 -15.90
C VAL A 150 18.42 14.35 -15.79
N ALA A 151 18.16 13.49 -14.82
CA ALA A 151 18.91 12.26 -14.66
C ALA A 151 18.60 11.26 -15.80
N ALA A 152 19.65 10.60 -16.33
CA ALA A 152 19.49 9.61 -17.40
C ALA A 152 18.73 8.34 -16.98
N PHE A 153 18.71 8.03 -15.67
CA PHE A 153 18.00 6.89 -15.12
C PHE A 153 16.92 7.36 -14.14
N LEU A 154 15.65 7.05 -14.44
CA LEU A 154 14.47 7.35 -13.63
C LEU A 154 14.48 8.81 -13.10
N PRO A 155 14.22 9.80 -13.96
CA PRO A 155 14.18 11.21 -13.55
C PRO A 155 12.96 11.48 -12.65
N GLY A 156 13.09 12.47 -11.77
CA GLY A 156 11.99 13.02 -11.00
C GLY A 156 11.25 11.99 -10.12
N ASP A 157 9.94 12.08 -10.13
CA ASP A 157 9.01 11.26 -9.36
C ASP A 157 9.07 9.76 -9.71
N GLN A 158 9.48 9.39 -10.94
CA GLN A 158 9.66 7.99 -11.34
C GLN A 158 10.59 7.25 -10.38
N MET A 159 11.62 7.91 -9.87
CA MET A 159 12.55 7.33 -8.89
C MET A 159 11.86 7.03 -7.56
N VAL A 160 10.93 7.88 -7.11
CA VAL A 160 10.15 7.66 -5.89
C VAL A 160 9.31 6.39 -6.01
N PHE A 161 8.56 6.28 -7.11
CA PHE A 161 7.71 5.11 -7.34
C PHE A 161 8.52 3.83 -7.56
N PHE A 162 9.70 3.93 -8.16
CA PHE A 162 10.64 2.81 -8.28
C PHE A 162 11.10 2.32 -6.89
N VAL A 163 11.53 3.21 -6.00
CA VAL A 163 11.95 2.85 -4.65
C VAL A 163 10.79 2.24 -3.86
N LEU A 164 9.57 2.79 -3.99
CA LEU A 164 8.38 2.22 -3.37
C LEU A 164 8.08 0.81 -3.89
N ASN A 165 8.23 0.58 -5.19
CA ASN A 165 8.06 -0.74 -5.79
C ASN A 165 9.13 -1.74 -5.32
N LEU A 166 10.37 -1.29 -5.14
CA LEU A 166 11.45 -2.12 -4.60
C LEU A 166 11.11 -2.58 -3.17
N VAL A 167 10.68 -1.65 -2.32
CA VAL A 167 10.24 -1.97 -0.95
C VAL A 167 9.05 -2.94 -0.96
N GLN A 168 8.07 -2.69 -1.83
CA GLN A 168 6.91 -3.56 -1.98
C GLN A 168 7.30 -4.97 -2.46
N GLY A 169 8.25 -5.06 -3.41
CA GLY A 169 8.80 -6.33 -3.91
C GLY A 169 9.49 -7.11 -2.81
N ILE A 170 10.31 -6.46 -1.98
CA ILE A 170 10.93 -7.07 -0.81
C ILE A 170 9.84 -7.59 0.15
N GLY A 171 8.81 -6.77 0.44
CA GLY A 171 7.67 -7.18 1.25
C GLY A 171 6.97 -8.42 0.69
N LEU A 172 6.76 -8.49 -0.62
CA LEU A 172 6.17 -9.65 -1.28
C LEU A 172 7.05 -10.90 -1.11
N ILE A 173 8.36 -10.80 -1.32
CA ILE A 173 9.31 -11.91 -1.14
C ILE A 173 9.27 -12.45 0.29
N LEU A 174 9.19 -11.57 1.29
CA LEU A 174 9.09 -11.94 2.70
C LEU A 174 7.78 -12.70 3.03
N THR A 175 6.77 -12.68 2.18
CA THR A 175 5.55 -13.50 2.36
C THR A 175 5.73 -14.97 1.97
N PHE A 176 6.85 -15.33 1.35
CA PHE A 176 7.16 -16.71 0.96
C PHE A 176 8.04 -17.41 2.02
N LYS A 177 8.09 -18.76 1.94
CA LYS A 177 9.03 -19.54 2.76
C LYS A 177 10.48 -19.11 2.46
N PRO A 178 11.36 -19.08 3.46
CA PRO A 178 11.20 -19.56 4.84
C PRO A 178 10.59 -18.53 5.82
N PHE A 179 10.31 -17.29 5.41
CA PHE A 179 9.96 -16.19 6.32
C PHE A 179 8.52 -16.29 6.82
N LEU A 180 7.56 -16.64 5.93
CA LEU A 180 6.17 -16.83 6.31
C LEU A 180 5.72 -18.25 5.93
N ALA A 181 5.60 -19.12 6.92
CA ALA A 181 5.03 -20.45 6.78
C ALA A 181 3.56 -20.44 7.26
N GLN A 182 2.68 -21.14 6.54
CA GLN A 182 1.36 -21.42 7.12
C GLN A 182 1.56 -22.34 8.32
N PRO A 183 0.95 -22.06 9.48
CA PRO A 183 0.84 -23.04 10.53
C PRO A 183 0.19 -24.30 9.93
N ASN A 184 0.82 -25.47 10.13
CA ASN A 184 0.18 -26.72 9.78
C ASN A 184 -1.08 -26.81 10.64
N LEU A 185 -2.25 -26.59 10.06
CA LEU A 185 -3.50 -26.93 10.72
C LEU A 185 -3.40 -28.42 11.07
N PRO A 186 -3.54 -28.82 12.34
CA PRO A 186 -3.65 -30.24 12.66
C PRO A 186 -4.85 -30.74 11.87
N SER A 187 -4.60 -31.78 11.05
CA SER A 187 -5.66 -32.48 10.37
C SER A 187 -6.72 -32.82 11.42
N VAL A 188 -7.91 -32.23 11.30
CA VAL A 188 -9.07 -32.68 12.08
C VAL A 188 -9.22 -34.14 11.74
N ALA A 189 -8.76 -35.01 12.66
CA ALA A 189 -8.96 -36.43 12.55
C ALA A 189 -10.48 -36.63 12.50
N SER A 190 -10.95 -37.05 11.33
CA SER A 190 -12.31 -37.54 11.15
C SER A 190 -12.47 -38.78 12.01
N ASN A 191 -13.09 -38.62 13.15
CA ASN A 191 -13.73 -39.74 13.87
C ASN A 191 -15.21 -39.70 13.62
#